data_930420cc81aa20a2c07a5264b6102ed6
#
_entry.id   930420cc81aa20a2c07a5264b6102ed6
#
_cell.length_a   1.000
_cell.length_b   1.000
_cell.length_c   1.000
_cell.angle_alpha   90.00
_cell.angle_beta   90.00
_cell.angle_gamma   90.00
#
_symmetry.space_group_name_H-M   'P 1'
#
loop_
_entity.id
_entity.type
_entity.pdbx_description
1 polymer ?
#
loop_
_entity_poly.entity_id
_entity_poly.type
_entity_poly.pdbx_seq_one_letter_code
_entity_poly.pdbx_strand_id
1 'polypeptide(L)'
;LLETWLVQTLGYSWDEVHEEAERLEHVISEEFEQRIAAAMGHPLRDPHGELIPTADLKMPLEESTPLSALRPTQTAQVKCVKNADAKLLRHLESLGLVPGAQIKIVDYSSFDHNLTVKVGAKTHVLGLNITGKIFIE
;
A
#
# COMPACT_ATOMS: atom_id res chain seq x y z
N LEU A 1 -0.70 -12.53 2.22
CA LEU A 1 -1.88 -13.38 2.05
C LEU A 1 -2.81 -13.35 3.25
N LEU A 2 -2.31 -13.56 4.46
CA LEU A 2 -3.11 -13.50 5.68
C LEU A 2 -3.76 -12.14 5.87
N GLU A 3 -3.03 -11.07 5.65
CA GLU A 3 -3.58 -9.72 5.75
C GLU A 3 -4.78 -9.54 4.82
N THR A 4 -4.65 -9.98 3.57
CA THR A 4 -5.74 -9.91 2.59
C THR A 4 -6.98 -10.67 3.07
N TRP A 5 -6.79 -11.89 3.58
CA TRP A 5 -7.88 -12.70 4.10
C TRP A 5 -8.56 -12.05 5.30
N LEU A 6 -7.76 -11.55 6.25
CA LEU A 6 -8.28 -10.90 7.45
C LEU A 6 -9.11 -9.65 7.12
N VAL A 7 -8.63 -8.83 6.18
CA VAL A 7 -9.34 -7.63 5.76
C VAL A 7 -10.64 -7.99 5.03
N GLN A 8 -10.57 -8.86 4.03
CA GLN A 8 -11.72 -9.15 3.16
C GLN A 8 -12.77 -10.02 3.83
N THR A 9 -12.37 -10.97 4.66
CA THR A 9 -13.29 -11.95 5.24
C THR A 9 -13.73 -11.57 6.64
N LEU A 10 -12.82 -11.08 7.48
CA LEU A 10 -13.10 -10.80 8.89
C LEU A 10 -13.24 -9.30 9.20
N GLY A 11 -13.05 -8.42 8.20
CA GLY A 11 -13.29 -7.00 8.37
C GLY A 11 -12.24 -6.26 9.20
N TYR A 12 -11.03 -6.81 9.30
CA TYR A 12 -9.93 -6.08 9.94
C TYR A 12 -9.63 -4.79 9.18
N SER A 13 -9.28 -3.75 9.91
CA SER A 13 -8.90 -2.48 9.29
C SER A 13 -7.51 -2.58 8.65
N TRP A 14 -7.30 -1.77 7.63
CA TRP A 14 -6.07 -1.70 6.84
C TRP A 14 -4.83 -1.44 7.68
N ASP A 15 -4.95 -0.63 8.72
CA ASP A 15 -3.86 -0.22 9.60
C ASP A 15 -3.59 -1.19 10.76
N GLU A 16 -4.55 -2.04 11.12
CA GLU A 16 -4.46 -2.96 12.26
C GLU A 16 -4.11 -4.39 11.86
N VAL A 17 -4.36 -4.75 10.61
CA VAL A 17 -4.29 -6.14 10.13
C VAL A 17 -2.89 -6.74 10.24
N HIS A 18 -1.84 -5.91 10.11
CA HIS A 18 -0.46 -6.39 10.08
C HIS A 18 -0.07 -7.13 11.36
N GLU A 19 -0.42 -6.59 12.53
CA GLU A 19 -0.10 -7.22 13.81
C GLU A 19 -0.75 -8.59 13.96
N GLU A 20 -2.03 -8.69 13.59
CA GLU A 20 -2.75 -9.95 13.68
C GLU A 20 -2.21 -10.99 12.69
N ALA A 21 -1.93 -10.59 11.47
CA ALA A 21 -1.33 -11.46 10.46
C ALA A 21 0.03 -11.98 10.91
N GLU A 22 0.86 -11.14 11.51
CA GLU A 22 2.17 -11.50 12.00
C GLU A 22 2.07 -12.57 13.12
N ARG A 23 1.10 -12.43 14.01
CA ARG A 23 0.86 -13.44 15.06
C ARG A 23 0.42 -14.78 14.47
N LEU A 24 -0.47 -14.75 13.49
CA LEU A 24 -1.03 -15.97 12.90
C LEU A 24 -0.04 -16.73 12.02
N GLU A 25 0.83 -16.02 11.28
CA GLU A 25 1.75 -16.69 10.36
C GLU A 25 2.73 -17.65 11.03
N HIS A 26 2.98 -17.47 12.34
CA HIS A 26 3.85 -18.35 13.11
C HIS A 26 3.15 -19.63 13.63
N VAL A 27 1.84 -19.72 13.54
CA VAL A 27 1.05 -20.82 14.12
C VAL A 27 0.19 -21.57 13.10
N ILE A 28 -0.03 -21.04 11.91
CA ILE A 28 -0.83 -21.72 10.89
C ILE A 28 0.01 -22.73 10.11
N SER A 29 -0.66 -23.80 9.63
CA SER A 29 -0.01 -24.78 8.76
C SER A 29 0.06 -24.31 7.31
N GLU A 30 0.96 -24.91 6.52
CA GLU A 30 1.03 -24.66 5.09
C GLU A 30 -0.27 -25.03 4.38
N GLU A 31 -0.92 -26.12 4.81
CA GLU A 31 -2.21 -26.51 4.26
C GLU A 31 -3.29 -25.45 4.50
N PHE A 32 -3.34 -24.88 5.70
CA PHE A 32 -4.28 -23.81 6.02
C PHE A 32 -4.04 -22.57 5.15
N GLU A 33 -2.78 -22.20 4.98
CA GLU A 33 -2.38 -21.08 4.12
C GLU A 33 -2.78 -21.30 2.66
N GLN A 34 -2.54 -22.51 2.13
CA GLN A 34 -2.93 -22.87 0.76
C GLN A 34 -4.44 -22.84 0.56
N ARG A 35 -5.22 -23.26 1.54
CA ARG A 35 -6.67 -23.21 1.49
C ARG A 35 -7.20 -21.77 1.52
N ILE A 36 -6.56 -20.90 2.30
CA ILE A 36 -6.88 -19.47 2.29
C ILE A 36 -6.61 -18.88 0.90
N ALA A 37 -5.46 -19.17 0.31
CA ALA A 37 -5.11 -18.67 -1.02
C ALA A 37 -6.12 -19.13 -2.07
N ALA A 38 -6.51 -20.41 -2.05
CA ALA A 38 -7.50 -20.96 -2.98
C ALA A 38 -8.87 -20.32 -2.79
N ALA A 39 -9.30 -20.14 -1.54
CA ALA A 39 -10.59 -19.53 -1.22
C ALA A 39 -10.69 -18.07 -1.71
N MET A 40 -9.57 -17.39 -1.79
CA MET A 40 -9.47 -16.00 -2.23
C MET A 40 -9.14 -15.84 -3.72
N GLY A 41 -9.02 -16.94 -4.47
CA GLY A 41 -8.67 -16.88 -5.89
C GLY A 41 -7.21 -16.54 -6.16
N HIS A 42 -6.30 -16.89 -5.26
CA HIS A 42 -4.85 -16.62 -5.37
C HIS A 42 -4.53 -15.13 -5.60
N PRO A 43 -4.77 -14.26 -4.61
CA PRO A 43 -4.53 -12.83 -4.78
C PRO A 43 -3.05 -12.53 -5.02
N LEU A 44 -2.78 -11.53 -5.85
CA LEU A 44 -1.41 -11.13 -6.19
C LEU A 44 -0.86 -10.04 -5.29
N ARG A 45 -1.74 -9.28 -4.65
CA ARG A 45 -1.36 -8.15 -3.79
C ARG A 45 -2.03 -8.21 -2.43
N ASP A 46 -1.32 -7.69 -1.43
CA ASP A 46 -1.85 -7.52 -0.09
C ASP A 46 -2.72 -6.24 0.01
N PRO A 47 -3.34 -5.94 1.18
CA PRO A 47 -4.17 -4.73 1.33
C PRO A 47 -3.41 -3.42 1.15
N HIS A 48 -2.09 -3.42 1.27
CA HIS A 48 -1.25 -2.24 1.09
C HIS A 48 -0.77 -2.08 -0.36
N GLY A 49 -1.15 -3.01 -1.25
CA GLY A 49 -0.77 -3.03 -2.66
C GLY A 49 0.56 -3.72 -2.94
N GLU A 50 1.24 -4.25 -1.93
CA GLU A 50 2.49 -4.99 -2.14
C GLU A 50 2.21 -6.39 -2.72
N LEU A 51 3.16 -6.87 -3.54
CA LEU A 51 3.06 -8.20 -4.14
C LEU A 51 3.17 -9.30 -3.10
N ILE A 52 2.32 -10.30 -3.22
CA ILE A 52 2.37 -11.50 -2.38
C ILE A 52 3.31 -12.52 -3.04
N PRO A 53 4.28 -13.10 -2.29
CA PRO A 53 5.14 -14.15 -2.83
C PRO A 53 4.33 -15.33 -3.34
N THR A 54 4.80 -15.97 -4.42
CA THR A 54 4.20 -17.19 -4.95
C THR A 54 4.43 -18.38 -4.00
N ALA A 55 3.76 -19.52 -4.24
CA ALA A 55 3.87 -20.71 -3.39
C ALA A 55 5.31 -21.26 -3.29
N ASP A 56 6.14 -21.01 -4.29
CA ASP A 56 7.56 -21.36 -4.31
C ASP A 56 8.47 -20.23 -3.76
N LEU A 57 7.88 -19.26 -3.06
CA LEU A 57 8.53 -18.13 -2.40
C LEU A 57 9.29 -17.20 -3.36
N LYS A 58 8.88 -17.14 -4.61
CA LYS A 58 9.41 -16.18 -5.56
C LYS A 58 8.59 -14.90 -5.56
N MET A 59 9.28 -13.77 -5.54
CA MET A 59 8.63 -12.47 -5.71
C MET A 59 8.59 -12.14 -7.20
N PRO A 60 7.42 -11.78 -7.76
CA PRO A 60 7.36 -11.26 -9.12
C PRO A 60 8.19 -9.99 -9.25
N LEU A 61 8.87 -9.82 -10.40
CA LEU A 61 9.59 -8.59 -10.69
C LEU A 61 8.59 -7.48 -11.00
N GLU A 62 8.79 -6.35 -10.37
CA GLU A 62 7.94 -5.18 -10.57
C GLU A 62 8.76 -3.91 -10.50
N GLU A 63 8.64 -3.08 -11.53
CA GLU A 63 9.19 -1.73 -11.51
C GLU A 63 8.28 -0.83 -10.70
N SER A 64 8.86 -0.04 -9.82
CA SER A 64 8.11 0.88 -8.95
C SER A 64 8.71 2.27 -9.04
N THR A 65 7.86 3.27 -9.26
CA THR A 65 8.25 4.67 -9.22
C THR A 65 7.71 5.29 -7.94
N PRO A 66 8.57 5.89 -7.09
CA PRO A 66 8.08 6.57 -5.90
C PRO A 66 7.33 7.85 -6.25
N LEU A 67 6.34 8.18 -5.45
CA LEU A 67 5.57 9.42 -5.62
C LEU A 67 6.50 10.66 -5.62
N SER A 68 7.59 10.61 -4.85
CA SER A 68 8.57 11.68 -4.77
C SER A 68 9.25 12.03 -6.11
N ALA A 69 9.20 11.15 -7.09
CA ALA A 69 9.76 11.39 -8.42
C ALA A 69 8.84 12.22 -9.33
N LEU A 70 7.58 12.38 -8.97
CA LEU A 70 6.62 13.15 -9.76
C LEU A 70 6.80 14.66 -9.58
N ARG A 71 6.38 15.40 -10.58
CA ARG A 71 6.46 16.87 -10.63
C ARG A 71 5.12 17.48 -11.05
N PRO A 72 4.92 18.80 -10.87
CA PRO A 72 3.66 19.47 -11.18
C PRO A 72 3.09 19.12 -12.54
N THR A 73 1.79 19.02 -12.53
CA THR A 73 0.84 18.62 -13.57
C THR A 73 0.81 17.13 -13.90
N GLN A 74 1.75 16.34 -13.42
CA GLN A 74 1.70 14.89 -13.59
C GLN A 74 0.57 14.27 -12.76
N THR A 75 -0.05 13.24 -13.33
CA THR A 75 -1.09 12.45 -12.67
C THR A 75 -0.64 11.00 -12.55
N ALA A 76 -1.14 10.31 -11.53
CA ALA A 76 -0.83 8.90 -11.34
C ALA A 76 -1.89 8.23 -10.47
N GLN A 77 -1.79 6.91 -10.35
CA GLN A 77 -2.59 6.12 -9.43
C GLN A 77 -1.68 5.53 -8.38
N VAL A 78 -2.11 5.55 -7.12
CA VAL A 78 -1.38 4.89 -6.03
C VAL A 78 -1.40 3.39 -6.28
N LYS A 79 -0.21 2.80 -6.36
CA LYS A 79 -0.03 1.37 -6.57
C LYS A 79 0.12 0.62 -5.26
N CYS A 80 1.07 1.05 -4.44
CA CYS A 80 1.32 0.46 -3.13
C CYS A 80 1.99 1.43 -2.18
N VAL A 81 1.99 1.06 -0.91
CA VAL A 81 2.71 1.76 0.16
C VAL A 81 3.66 0.75 0.80
N LYS A 82 4.95 1.10 0.88
CA LYS A 82 5.99 0.23 1.44
C LYS A 82 6.57 0.80 2.72
N ASN A 83 7.03 -0.10 3.61
CA ASN A 83 7.71 0.28 4.85
C ASN A 83 6.89 1.23 5.74
N ALA A 84 5.57 1.10 5.71
CA ALA A 84 4.67 1.92 6.50
C ALA A 84 4.25 1.19 7.78
N ASP A 85 4.34 1.88 8.92
CA ASP A 85 3.77 1.38 10.17
C ASP A 85 2.26 1.70 10.23
N ALA A 86 1.57 1.18 11.24
CA ALA A 86 0.13 1.38 11.41
C ALA A 86 -0.24 2.86 11.53
N LYS A 87 0.60 3.66 12.15
CA LYS A 87 0.38 5.09 12.33
C LYS A 87 0.42 5.85 11.00
N LEU A 88 1.40 5.53 10.15
CA LEU A 88 1.48 6.11 8.81
C LEU A 88 0.31 5.66 7.95
N LEU A 89 -0.06 4.39 8.00
CA LEU A 89 -1.20 3.85 7.24
C LEU A 89 -2.51 4.56 7.60
N ARG A 90 -2.77 4.79 8.88
CA ARG A 90 -3.94 5.56 9.33
C ARG A 90 -3.93 6.99 8.80
N HIS A 91 -2.75 7.62 8.83
CA HIS A 91 -2.60 8.97 8.29
C HIS A 91 -2.91 9.01 6.79
N LEU A 92 -2.33 8.09 6.02
CA LEU A 92 -2.56 8.02 4.57
C LEU A 92 -4.02 7.72 4.24
N GLU A 93 -4.66 6.84 4.99
CA GLU A 93 -6.09 6.55 4.82
C GLU A 93 -6.94 7.80 5.05
N SER A 94 -6.62 8.59 6.07
CA SER A 94 -7.32 9.85 6.35
C SER A 94 -7.17 10.88 5.22
N LEU A 95 -6.10 10.81 4.44
CA LEU A 95 -5.85 11.66 3.28
C LEU A 95 -6.42 11.08 1.97
N GLY A 96 -6.92 9.83 1.99
CA GLY A 96 -7.38 9.14 0.80
C GLY A 96 -6.27 8.53 -0.05
N LEU A 97 -5.04 8.47 0.46
CA LEU A 97 -3.87 7.94 -0.24
C LEU A 97 -3.74 6.44 -0.03
N VAL A 98 -4.68 5.70 -0.59
CA VAL A 98 -4.74 4.23 -0.51
C VAL A 98 -4.54 3.65 -1.91
N PRO A 99 -4.14 2.36 -2.04
CA PRO A 99 -3.99 1.74 -3.35
C PRO A 99 -5.23 1.92 -4.22
N GLY A 100 -5.04 2.35 -5.46
CA GLY A 100 -6.12 2.67 -6.39
C GLY A 100 -6.53 4.14 -6.43
N ALA A 101 -6.08 4.98 -5.50
CA ALA A 101 -6.41 6.40 -5.48
C ALA A 101 -5.77 7.14 -6.66
N GLN A 102 -6.55 8.00 -7.32
CA GLN A 102 -6.05 8.87 -8.38
C GLN A 102 -5.52 10.16 -7.76
N ILE A 103 -4.33 10.55 -8.19
CA ILE A 103 -3.64 11.73 -7.66
C ILE A 103 -3.13 12.63 -8.79
N LYS A 104 -3.00 13.92 -8.47
CA LYS A 104 -2.39 14.92 -9.35
C LYS A 104 -1.41 15.76 -8.55
N ILE A 105 -0.22 15.98 -9.10
CA ILE A 105 0.76 16.86 -8.47
C ILE A 105 0.44 18.31 -8.85
N VAL A 106 0.22 19.13 -7.82
CA VAL A 106 -0.13 20.53 -7.98
C VAL A 106 1.09 21.43 -7.88
N ASP A 107 2.02 21.13 -6.96
CA ASP A 107 3.22 21.93 -6.74
C ASP A 107 4.35 21.07 -6.18
N TYR A 108 5.57 21.57 -6.33
CA TYR A 108 6.79 20.97 -5.79
C TYR A 108 7.69 22.06 -5.20
N SER A 109 8.09 21.88 -3.95
CA SER A 109 9.03 22.79 -3.29
C SER A 109 10.46 22.27 -3.39
N SER A 110 11.33 22.99 -4.10
CA SER A 110 12.73 22.62 -4.20
C SER A 110 13.55 22.84 -2.91
N PHE A 111 13.00 23.56 -1.96
CA PHE A 111 13.67 23.84 -0.69
C PHE A 111 13.60 22.66 0.29
N ASP A 112 12.47 22.03 0.40
CA ASP A 112 12.20 20.96 1.35
C ASP A 112 11.76 19.65 0.70
N HIS A 113 11.67 19.63 -0.64
CA HIS A 113 11.20 18.49 -1.44
C HIS A 113 9.76 18.07 -1.15
N ASN A 114 8.95 18.96 -0.58
CA ASN A 114 7.53 18.68 -0.36
C ASN A 114 6.76 18.69 -1.68
N LEU A 115 5.83 17.75 -1.81
CA LEU A 115 4.88 17.72 -2.91
C LEU A 115 3.51 18.17 -2.43
N THR A 116 2.87 19.03 -3.20
CA THR A 116 1.46 19.35 -3.03
C THR A 116 0.66 18.45 -3.96
N VAL A 117 -0.15 17.57 -3.37
CA VAL A 117 -0.85 16.51 -4.08
C VAL A 117 -2.35 16.70 -3.93
N LYS A 118 -3.06 16.65 -5.06
CA LYS A 118 -4.53 16.66 -5.07
C LYS A 118 -5.06 15.24 -5.11
N VAL A 119 -5.90 14.90 -4.12
CA VAL A 119 -6.56 13.60 -4.01
C VAL A 119 -8.06 13.87 -3.93
N GLY A 120 -8.81 13.50 -4.97
CA GLY A 120 -10.22 13.85 -5.07
C GLY A 120 -10.41 15.36 -5.12
N ALA A 121 -11.18 15.90 -4.19
CA ALA A 121 -11.45 17.34 -4.07
C ALA A 121 -10.49 18.06 -3.11
N LYS A 122 -9.60 17.33 -2.43
CA LYS A 122 -8.72 17.87 -1.39
C LYS A 122 -7.28 17.92 -1.86
N THR A 123 -6.53 18.88 -1.34
CA THR A 123 -5.11 19.08 -1.62
C THR A 123 -4.31 18.96 -0.32
N HIS A 124 -3.19 18.23 -0.38
CA HIS A 124 -2.33 17.97 0.77
C HIS A 124 -0.88 18.25 0.43
N VAL A 125 -0.13 18.79 1.40
CA VAL A 125 1.33 18.95 1.28
C VAL A 125 2.00 17.77 1.99
N LEU A 126 2.81 17.01 1.27
CA LEU A 126 3.46 15.79 1.75
C LEU A 126 4.97 15.92 1.75
N GLY A 127 5.60 15.54 2.86
CA GLY A 127 7.05 15.50 2.97
C GLY A 127 7.68 14.30 2.28
N LEU A 128 8.98 14.37 2.04
CA LEU A 128 9.73 13.32 1.35
C LEU A 128 9.68 11.97 2.10
N ASN A 129 9.64 11.99 3.41
CA ASN A 129 9.52 10.78 4.25
C ASN A 129 8.18 10.03 4.01
N ILE A 130 7.18 10.70 3.49
CA ILE A 130 5.90 10.09 3.11
C ILE A 130 5.91 9.73 1.62
N THR A 131 6.26 10.67 0.75
CA THR A 131 6.23 10.46 -0.70
C THR A 131 7.23 9.40 -1.18
N GLY A 132 8.30 9.18 -0.44
CA GLY A 132 9.27 8.11 -0.73
C GLY A 132 8.76 6.70 -0.41
N LYS A 133 7.69 6.58 0.35
CA LYS A 133 7.08 5.28 0.72
C LYS A 133 5.85 4.92 -0.11
N ILE A 134 5.33 5.86 -0.88
CA ILE A 134 4.19 5.66 -1.78
C ILE A 134 4.73 5.41 -3.17
N PHE A 135 4.28 4.34 -3.81
CA PHE A 135 4.68 3.99 -5.18
C PHE A 135 3.46 4.09 -6.09
N ILE A 136 3.71 4.50 -7.32
CA ILE A 136 2.67 4.86 -8.29
C ILE A 136 2.81 4.07 -9.60
N GLU A 137 1.74 4.08 -10.35
CA GLU A 137 1.68 3.57 -11.72
C GLU A 137 0.97 4.52 -12.69
#